data_7500b44619764848887927495c9b9dba
#
_entry.id   7500b44619764848887927495c9b9dba
#
_cell.length_a   1.000
_cell.length_b   1.000
_cell.length_c   1.000
_cell.angle_alpha   90.00
_cell.angle_beta   90.00
_cell.angle_gamma   90.00
#
_symmetry.space_group_name_H-M   'P 1'
#
loop_
_entity.id
_entity.type
_entity.pdbx_description
1 polymer ?
#
loop_
_entity_poly.entity_id
_entity_poly.type
_entity_poly.pdbx_seq_one_letter_code
_entity_poly.pdbx_strand_id
1 'polypeptide(L)'
;GWLQSRNPDGSWKPLTEDFRESTYKNYFWMVPYDIAGLIEIIGGKAAAEKRLDEFFTRLDAGYNDAWFASGNEPSFHIPWIYNWVGTPYKAQEIINRVLNEQYSSKIDGLPGNDDLGTMGAWYVFACIGLYPEIPGVGGFTVNTPIFSSVKVHLKKGDMVIKGGSEKNIYIKSMKLNGKPYDSTWIN
;
A
#
# COMPACT_ATOMS: atom_id res chain seq x y z
N GLY A 1 -10.74 7.52 17.29
CA GLY A 1 -10.63 8.86 16.73
C GLY A 1 -9.72 8.94 15.52
N TRP A 2 -9.46 10.15 15.05
CA TRP A 2 -8.48 10.48 14.03
C TRP A 2 -7.33 11.26 14.65
N LEU A 3 -6.19 11.35 13.95
CA LEU A 3 -5.10 12.27 14.32
C LEU A 3 -5.60 13.70 14.24
N GLN A 4 -5.24 14.50 15.22
CA GLN A 4 -5.66 15.90 15.33
C GLN A 4 -4.61 16.70 16.07
N SER A 5 -4.27 17.87 15.55
CA SER A 5 -3.30 18.76 16.16
C SER A 5 -3.87 19.46 17.39
N ARG A 6 -2.98 19.91 18.29
CA ARG A 6 -3.33 20.71 19.46
C ARG A 6 -2.70 22.10 19.40
N ASN A 7 -3.42 23.08 19.89
CA ASN A 7 -2.88 24.38 20.19
C ASN A 7 -1.99 24.35 21.43
N PRO A 8 -1.11 25.35 21.66
CA PRO A 8 -0.28 25.44 22.87
C PRO A 8 -1.08 25.45 24.18
N ASP A 9 -2.34 25.92 24.16
CA ASP A 9 -3.26 25.91 25.30
C ASP A 9 -3.94 24.55 25.56
N GLY A 10 -3.64 23.55 24.71
CA GLY A 10 -4.19 22.19 24.79
C GLY A 10 -5.54 21.99 24.11
N SER A 11 -6.15 23.02 23.53
CA SER A 11 -7.36 22.87 22.72
C SER A 11 -7.08 22.14 21.40
N TRP A 12 -8.10 21.47 20.85
CA TRP A 12 -7.97 20.78 19.58
C TRP A 12 -8.14 21.75 18.41
N LYS A 13 -7.26 21.64 17.42
CA LYS A 13 -7.44 22.30 16.12
C LYS A 13 -8.45 21.57 15.26
N PRO A 14 -9.01 22.22 14.20
CA PRO A 14 -9.78 21.51 13.18
C PRO A 14 -9.04 20.30 12.60
N LEU A 15 -9.77 19.24 12.28
CA LEU A 15 -9.18 18.01 11.69
C LEU A 15 -8.46 18.24 10.36
N THR A 16 -8.74 19.33 9.68
CA THR A 16 -8.14 19.65 8.37
C THR A 16 -6.86 20.47 8.45
N GLU A 17 -6.43 20.85 9.65
CA GLU A 17 -5.24 21.69 9.85
C GLU A 17 -3.98 20.87 10.17
N ASP A 18 -2.83 21.43 9.83
CA ASP A 18 -1.47 20.95 10.12
C ASP A 18 -1.07 19.64 9.40
N PHE A 19 -1.76 19.26 8.34
CA PHE A 19 -1.36 18.17 7.48
C PHE A 19 -0.76 18.72 6.18
N ARG A 20 0.47 18.32 5.88
CA ARG A 20 1.18 18.76 4.68
C ARG A 20 0.85 17.85 3.50
N GLU A 21 0.33 18.47 2.41
CA GLU A 21 0.08 17.77 1.13
C GLU A 21 -0.77 16.49 1.25
N SER A 22 -1.61 16.42 2.27
CA SER A 22 -2.50 15.29 2.52
C SER A 22 -3.48 15.62 3.65
N THR A 23 -4.21 14.64 4.13
CA THR A 23 -5.23 14.79 5.16
C THR A 23 -4.97 13.91 6.37
N TYR A 24 -5.71 14.16 7.44
CA TYR A 24 -5.71 13.32 8.63
C TYR A 24 -6.00 11.85 8.34
N LYS A 25 -6.78 11.53 7.31
CA LYS A 25 -7.09 10.13 6.93
C LYS A 25 -5.91 9.41 6.30
N ASN A 26 -5.11 10.08 5.46
CA ASN A 26 -3.89 9.51 4.90
C ASN A 26 -2.80 9.38 5.97
N TYR A 27 -2.51 10.47 6.69
CA TYR A 27 -1.48 10.47 7.74
C TYR A 27 -1.78 9.52 8.90
N PHE A 28 -3.05 9.19 9.13
CA PHE A 28 -3.44 8.22 10.16
C PHE A 28 -2.77 6.85 9.97
N TRP A 29 -2.56 6.44 8.73
CA TRP A 29 -1.94 5.17 8.40
C TRP A 29 -0.40 5.22 8.32
N MET A 30 0.20 6.41 8.43
CA MET A 30 1.65 6.60 8.26
C MET A 30 2.46 6.16 9.49
N VAL A 31 2.23 4.91 9.89
CA VAL A 31 2.92 4.20 10.98
C VAL A 31 3.43 2.85 10.46
N PRO A 32 4.19 2.82 9.34
CA PRO A 32 4.59 1.55 8.72
C PRO A 32 5.50 0.69 9.62
N TYR A 33 6.17 1.27 10.59
CA TYR A 33 7.04 0.60 11.55
C TYR A 33 6.29 -0.07 12.71
N ASP A 34 4.99 0.20 12.92
CA ASP A 34 4.16 -0.44 13.94
C ASP A 34 2.68 -0.54 13.50
N ILE A 35 2.44 -1.19 12.38
CA ILE A 35 1.08 -1.38 11.84
C ILE A 35 0.23 -2.23 12.81
N ALA A 36 0.82 -3.21 13.48
CA ALA A 36 0.12 -4.05 14.46
C ALA A 36 -0.41 -3.21 15.63
N GLY A 37 0.42 -2.36 16.22
CA GLY A 37 0.02 -1.45 17.29
C GLY A 37 -1.04 -0.44 16.83
N LEU A 38 -0.92 0.08 15.61
CA LEU A 38 -1.95 0.95 15.04
C LEU A 38 -3.31 0.24 14.94
N ILE A 39 -3.34 -1.02 14.47
CA ILE A 39 -4.56 -1.83 14.38
C ILE A 39 -5.18 -2.04 15.76
N GLU A 40 -4.38 -2.30 16.80
CA GLU A 40 -4.88 -2.42 18.17
C GLU A 40 -5.52 -1.12 18.68
N ILE A 41 -4.88 0.03 18.47
CA ILE A 41 -5.39 1.35 18.85
C ILE A 41 -6.71 1.68 18.13
N ILE A 42 -6.89 1.23 16.90
CA ILE A 42 -8.13 1.40 16.14
C ILE A 42 -9.30 0.62 16.78
N GLY A 43 -9.02 -0.47 17.48
CA GLY A 43 -10.00 -1.39 18.05
C GLY A 43 -9.98 -2.78 17.41
N GLY A 44 -8.83 -3.15 16.85
CA GLY A 44 -8.58 -4.47 16.27
C GLY A 44 -8.82 -4.56 14.75
N LYS A 45 -8.57 -5.74 14.22
CA LYS A 45 -8.57 -6.03 12.77
C LYS A 45 -9.87 -5.64 12.06
N ALA A 46 -11.02 -6.00 12.62
CA ALA A 46 -12.32 -5.70 12.00
C ALA A 46 -12.61 -4.19 11.92
N ALA A 47 -12.22 -3.42 12.96
CA ALA A 47 -12.37 -1.97 12.95
C ALA A 47 -11.41 -1.30 11.95
N ALA A 48 -10.17 -1.80 11.86
CA ALA A 48 -9.19 -1.33 10.89
C ALA A 48 -9.62 -1.65 9.45
N GLU A 49 -10.09 -2.88 9.18
CA GLU A 49 -10.61 -3.28 7.88
C GLU A 49 -11.76 -2.39 7.42
N LYS A 50 -12.76 -2.15 8.28
CA LYS A 50 -13.88 -1.26 7.96
C LYS A 50 -13.40 0.15 7.60
N ARG A 51 -12.39 0.66 8.31
CA ARG A 51 -11.83 1.98 8.07
C ARG A 51 -11.04 2.04 6.75
N LEU A 52 -10.34 0.96 6.40
CA LEU A 52 -9.67 0.81 5.10
C LEU A 52 -10.71 0.73 3.96
N ASP A 53 -11.77 -0.07 4.13
CA ASP A 53 -12.84 -0.19 3.12
C ASP A 53 -13.48 1.17 2.80
N GLU A 54 -13.74 1.98 3.81
CA GLU A 54 -14.23 3.35 3.63
C GLU A 54 -13.19 4.23 2.91
N PHE A 55 -11.93 4.13 3.30
CA PHE A 55 -10.83 4.94 2.77
C PHE A 55 -10.57 4.67 1.28
N PHE A 56 -10.68 3.42 0.83
CA PHE A 56 -10.47 3.00 -0.55
C PHE A 56 -11.71 3.08 -1.45
N THR A 57 -12.78 3.72 -1.01
CA THR A 57 -13.94 4.00 -1.89
C THR A 57 -13.56 4.93 -3.04
N ARG A 58 -12.57 5.80 -2.84
CA ARG A 58 -11.95 6.64 -3.88
C ARG A 58 -10.44 6.43 -3.90
N LEU A 59 -9.85 6.42 -5.10
CA LEU A 59 -8.42 6.18 -5.32
C LEU A 59 -7.69 7.40 -5.90
N ASP A 60 -8.41 8.45 -6.24
CA ASP A 60 -7.96 9.65 -6.94
C ASP A 60 -8.04 10.91 -6.05
N ALA A 61 -7.86 10.75 -4.76
CA ALA A 61 -7.94 11.88 -3.83
C ALA A 61 -6.78 12.86 -4.08
N GLY A 62 -7.13 14.13 -4.12
CA GLY A 62 -6.16 15.22 -4.09
C GLY A 62 -5.61 15.46 -2.67
N TYR A 63 -4.72 16.44 -2.53
CA TYR A 63 -4.05 16.74 -1.26
C TYR A 63 -5.00 17.14 -0.11
N ASN A 64 -6.21 17.59 -0.42
CA ASN A 64 -7.19 18.02 0.57
C ASN A 64 -8.38 17.04 0.72
N ASP A 65 -8.36 15.93 -0.01
CA ASP A 65 -9.44 14.94 0.02
C ASP A 65 -9.16 13.84 1.03
N ALA A 66 -10.19 13.45 1.78
CA ALA A 66 -10.07 12.50 2.88
C ALA A 66 -10.21 11.03 2.42
N TRP A 67 -9.65 10.67 1.27
CA TRP A 67 -9.58 9.31 0.70
C TRP A 67 -8.16 8.99 0.25
N PHE A 68 -7.98 7.81 -0.35
CA PHE A 68 -6.67 7.36 -0.80
C PHE A 68 -6.11 8.26 -1.91
N ALA A 69 -4.95 8.84 -1.65
CA ALA A 69 -4.20 9.67 -2.57
C ALA A 69 -3.03 8.86 -3.16
N SER A 70 -3.27 8.20 -4.31
CA SER A 70 -2.26 7.37 -5.00
C SER A 70 -1.05 8.19 -5.50
N GLY A 71 -1.19 9.49 -5.57
CA GLY A 71 -0.18 10.42 -6.06
C GLY A 71 0.73 11.00 -4.97
N ASN A 72 0.73 10.48 -3.73
CA ASN A 72 1.58 11.01 -2.66
C ASN A 72 2.10 9.91 -1.73
N GLU A 73 3.36 10.02 -1.31
CA GLU A 73 4.12 9.00 -0.57
C GLU A 73 3.48 8.57 0.77
N PRO A 74 2.84 9.45 1.57
CA PRO A 74 2.18 9.02 2.80
C PRO A 74 1.18 7.88 2.61
N SER A 75 0.70 7.68 1.38
CA SER A 75 -0.32 6.68 1.05
C SER A 75 0.24 5.36 0.52
N PHE A 76 1.50 5.30 0.13
CA PHE A 76 2.05 4.20 -0.69
C PHE A 76 1.96 2.82 -0.05
N HIS A 77 2.14 2.69 1.26
CA HIS A 77 2.10 1.41 1.97
C HIS A 77 0.67 0.97 2.35
N ILE A 78 -0.30 1.89 2.34
CA ILE A 78 -1.64 1.66 2.90
C ILE A 78 -2.37 0.47 2.24
N PRO A 79 -2.30 0.23 0.91
CA PRO A 79 -2.97 -0.92 0.30
C PRO A 79 -2.58 -2.28 0.91
N TRP A 80 -1.32 -2.42 1.36
CA TRP A 80 -0.84 -3.67 1.95
C TRP A 80 -1.23 -3.86 3.42
N ILE A 81 -1.77 -2.83 4.10
CA ILE A 81 -2.28 -2.97 5.48
C ILE A 81 -3.41 -4.03 5.58
N TYR A 82 -4.12 -4.31 4.49
CA TYR A 82 -5.06 -5.43 4.44
C TYR A 82 -4.40 -6.80 4.73
N ASN A 83 -3.12 -6.97 4.45
CA ASN A 83 -2.37 -8.17 4.84
C ASN A 83 -2.30 -8.32 6.37
N TRP A 84 -2.16 -7.23 7.10
CA TRP A 84 -2.07 -7.18 8.56
C TRP A 84 -3.42 -7.44 9.24
N VAL A 85 -4.52 -7.03 8.63
CA VAL A 85 -5.87 -7.32 9.16
C VAL A 85 -6.38 -8.72 8.78
N GLY A 86 -5.65 -9.43 7.90
CA GLY A 86 -5.96 -10.82 7.54
C GLY A 86 -6.88 -10.96 6.33
N THR A 87 -7.00 -9.93 5.52
CA THR A 87 -7.80 -9.92 4.28
C THR A 87 -6.94 -9.61 3.06
N PRO A 88 -5.88 -10.41 2.77
CA PRO A 88 -4.91 -10.12 1.70
C PRO A 88 -5.56 -10.01 0.30
N TYR A 89 -6.69 -10.65 0.07
CA TYR A 89 -7.42 -10.53 -1.19
C TYR A 89 -7.88 -9.09 -1.46
N LYS A 90 -8.20 -8.30 -0.42
CA LYS A 90 -8.54 -6.88 -0.56
C LYS A 90 -7.31 -6.04 -0.93
N ALA A 91 -6.13 -6.34 -0.37
CA ALA A 91 -4.89 -5.71 -0.80
C ALA A 91 -4.68 -5.93 -2.31
N GLN A 92 -4.83 -7.18 -2.77
CA GLN A 92 -4.67 -7.55 -4.18
C GLN A 92 -5.67 -6.81 -5.09
N GLU A 93 -6.92 -6.69 -4.65
CA GLU A 93 -7.96 -5.96 -5.37
C GLU A 93 -7.66 -4.46 -5.48
N ILE A 94 -7.32 -3.81 -4.36
CA ILE A 94 -7.02 -2.38 -4.34
C ILE A 94 -5.77 -2.07 -5.16
N ILE A 95 -4.70 -2.87 -5.02
CA ILE A 95 -3.47 -2.67 -5.80
C ILE A 95 -3.75 -2.83 -7.30
N ASN A 96 -4.53 -3.84 -7.68
CA ASN A 96 -4.92 -4.02 -9.07
C ASN A 96 -5.73 -2.82 -9.61
N ARG A 97 -6.67 -2.29 -8.81
CA ARG A 97 -7.41 -1.07 -9.16
C ARG A 97 -6.49 0.12 -9.31
N VAL A 98 -5.57 0.36 -8.39
CA VAL A 98 -4.62 1.48 -8.48
C VAL A 98 -3.77 1.37 -9.74
N LEU A 99 -3.23 0.18 -10.05
CA LEU A 99 -2.43 -0.04 -11.26
C LEU A 99 -3.19 0.28 -12.55
N ASN A 100 -4.50 -0.01 -12.61
CA ASN A 100 -5.31 0.14 -13.82
C ASN A 100 -6.07 1.46 -13.90
N GLU A 101 -6.45 2.06 -12.77
CA GLU A 101 -7.26 3.27 -12.71
C GLU A 101 -6.41 4.54 -12.56
N GLN A 102 -5.21 4.45 -11.95
CA GLN A 102 -4.40 5.61 -11.58
C GLN A 102 -3.12 5.75 -12.41
N TYR A 103 -2.67 4.70 -13.07
CA TYR A 103 -1.48 4.72 -13.93
C TYR A 103 -1.83 4.48 -15.39
N SER A 104 -1.10 5.08 -16.29
CA SER A 104 -1.23 4.82 -17.74
C SER A 104 0.09 5.03 -18.47
N SER A 105 0.16 4.57 -19.73
CA SER A 105 1.30 4.80 -20.63
C SER A 105 1.33 6.17 -21.31
N LYS A 106 0.43 7.08 -20.92
CA LYS A 106 0.39 8.45 -21.45
C LYS A 106 1.45 9.33 -20.82
N ILE A 107 1.70 10.51 -21.41
CA ILE A 107 2.65 11.49 -20.90
C ILE A 107 2.28 12.01 -19.50
N ASP A 108 1.01 12.02 -19.16
CA ASP A 108 0.42 12.39 -17.89
C ASP A 108 -0.03 11.16 -17.08
N GLY A 109 0.60 10.01 -17.29
CA GLY A 109 0.20 8.71 -16.79
C GLY A 109 0.53 8.39 -15.35
N LEU A 110 1.11 9.33 -14.59
CA LEU A 110 1.34 9.20 -13.15
C LEU A 110 0.24 9.95 -12.38
N PRO A 111 -0.23 9.43 -11.24
CA PRO A 111 -1.28 10.07 -10.44
C PRO A 111 -0.82 11.33 -9.69
N GLY A 112 0.48 11.64 -9.70
CA GLY A 112 1.09 12.80 -9.04
C GLY A 112 2.51 13.04 -9.52
N ASN A 113 3.31 13.77 -8.74
CA ASN A 113 4.73 13.96 -9.02
C ASN A 113 5.50 12.66 -8.79
N ASP A 114 6.40 12.30 -9.71
CA ASP A 114 7.18 11.07 -9.59
C ASP A 114 8.15 11.05 -8.39
N ASP A 115 8.56 12.23 -7.92
CA ASP A 115 9.39 12.45 -6.73
C ASP A 115 10.61 11.51 -6.68
N LEU A 116 11.57 11.79 -7.56
CA LEU A 116 12.82 11.02 -7.71
C LEU A 116 12.61 9.54 -8.10
N GLY A 117 11.54 9.24 -8.84
CA GLY A 117 11.24 7.90 -9.29
C GLY A 117 10.39 7.08 -8.31
N THR A 118 9.88 7.68 -7.25
CA THR A 118 9.17 6.96 -6.19
C THR A 118 7.86 6.35 -6.68
N MET A 119 7.08 7.08 -7.49
CA MET A 119 5.85 6.52 -8.09
C MET A 119 6.14 5.45 -9.13
N GLY A 120 7.16 5.66 -9.98
CA GLY A 120 7.61 4.65 -10.92
C GLY A 120 8.08 3.39 -10.20
N ALA A 121 8.82 3.52 -9.10
CA ALA A 121 9.23 2.41 -8.26
C ALA A 121 8.02 1.69 -7.63
N TRP A 122 7.04 2.42 -7.08
CA TRP A 122 5.80 1.84 -6.56
C TRP A 122 5.09 0.98 -7.60
N TYR A 123 4.92 1.54 -8.81
CA TYR A 123 4.29 0.82 -9.93
C TYR A 123 5.02 -0.47 -10.27
N VAL A 124 6.35 -0.41 -10.42
CA VAL A 124 7.18 -1.59 -10.73
C VAL A 124 7.07 -2.66 -9.64
N PHE A 125 7.21 -2.28 -8.37
CA PHE A 125 7.08 -3.21 -7.25
C PHE A 125 5.69 -3.84 -7.18
N ALA A 126 4.63 -3.06 -7.32
CA ALA A 126 3.26 -3.56 -7.36
C ALA A 126 3.05 -4.55 -8.52
N CYS A 127 3.57 -4.24 -9.73
CA CYS A 127 3.50 -5.11 -10.91
C CYS A 127 4.22 -6.45 -10.73
N ILE A 128 5.35 -6.47 -10.04
CA ILE A 128 6.09 -7.72 -9.78
C ILE A 128 5.54 -8.51 -8.59
N GLY A 129 4.62 -7.94 -7.83
CA GLY A 129 3.93 -8.61 -6.73
C GLY A 129 4.63 -8.55 -5.38
N LEU A 130 5.57 -7.63 -5.20
CA LEU A 130 6.35 -7.40 -3.97
C LEU A 130 6.40 -5.91 -3.65
N TYR A 131 6.40 -5.56 -2.36
CA TYR A 131 6.58 -4.17 -1.95
C TYR A 131 7.38 -4.07 -0.63
N PRO A 132 8.39 -3.19 -0.53
CA PRO A 132 9.15 -2.96 0.70
C PRO A 132 8.35 -2.06 1.66
N GLU A 133 7.30 -2.61 2.26
CA GLU A 133 6.27 -1.89 3.02
C GLU A 133 6.83 -1.14 4.25
N ILE A 134 7.84 -1.73 4.91
CA ILE A 134 8.39 -1.17 6.15
C ILE A 134 9.77 -0.58 5.86
N PRO A 135 9.93 0.74 5.84
CA PRO A 135 11.22 1.37 5.57
C PRO A 135 12.31 0.92 6.55
N GLY A 136 13.48 0.56 6.01
CA GLY A 136 14.63 0.11 6.80
C GLY A 136 14.57 -1.34 7.28
N VAL A 137 13.49 -2.07 7.04
CA VAL A 137 13.35 -3.49 7.34
C VAL A 137 13.59 -4.30 6.07
N GLY A 138 14.46 -5.31 6.12
CA GLY A 138 14.65 -6.26 5.01
C GLY A 138 13.43 -7.14 4.85
N GLY A 139 12.92 -7.25 3.61
CA GLY A 139 11.78 -8.07 3.29
C GLY A 139 10.73 -7.34 2.45
N PHE A 140 9.73 -8.09 2.03
CA PHE A 140 8.67 -7.59 1.14
C PHE A 140 7.32 -8.14 1.56
N THR A 141 6.32 -7.28 1.54
CA THR A 141 4.92 -7.70 1.55
C THR A 141 4.50 -8.16 0.14
N VAL A 142 3.54 -9.07 0.06
CA VAL A 142 3.18 -9.77 -1.19
C VAL A 142 1.81 -9.29 -1.69
N ASN A 143 1.72 -9.08 -3.00
CA ASN A 143 0.48 -8.95 -3.75
C ASN A 143 0.54 -9.78 -5.05
N THR A 144 -0.51 -9.79 -5.84
CA THR A 144 -0.56 -10.54 -7.08
C THR A 144 0.32 -9.89 -8.16
N PRO A 145 1.33 -10.60 -8.72
CA PRO A 145 2.07 -10.08 -9.86
C PRO A 145 1.19 -10.06 -11.13
N ILE A 146 1.38 -9.07 -12.00
CA ILE A 146 0.63 -8.98 -13.26
C ILE A 146 1.30 -9.75 -14.41
N PHE A 147 2.58 -10.09 -14.29
CA PHE A 147 3.34 -10.82 -15.30
C PHE A 147 3.35 -12.32 -15.02
N SER A 148 3.23 -13.14 -16.06
CA SER A 148 3.33 -14.61 -15.95
C SER A 148 4.68 -15.08 -15.41
N SER A 149 5.74 -14.32 -15.67
CA SER A 149 7.09 -14.56 -15.14
C SER A 149 7.87 -13.27 -15.08
N VAL A 150 8.53 -13.03 -13.96
CA VAL A 150 9.49 -11.94 -13.73
C VAL A 150 10.81 -12.55 -13.28
N LYS A 151 11.91 -12.06 -13.83
CA LYS A 151 13.25 -12.40 -13.40
C LYS A 151 13.98 -11.13 -12.99
N VAL A 152 14.44 -11.10 -11.74
CA VAL A 152 15.27 -10.02 -11.20
C VAL A 152 16.69 -10.53 -11.00
N HIS A 153 17.64 -9.93 -11.69
CA HIS A 153 19.05 -10.26 -11.58
C HIS A 153 19.66 -9.63 -10.33
N LEU A 154 20.06 -10.47 -9.39
CA LEU A 154 20.69 -10.05 -8.14
C LEU A 154 22.16 -10.43 -8.14
N LYS A 155 22.95 -9.77 -7.27
CA LYS A 155 24.41 -10.04 -7.15
C LYS A 155 24.75 -11.51 -6.87
N LYS A 156 23.87 -12.23 -6.16
CA LYS A 156 24.10 -13.65 -5.74
C LYS A 156 23.26 -14.66 -6.53
N GLY A 157 22.60 -14.28 -7.61
CA GLY A 157 21.74 -15.15 -8.41
C GLY A 157 20.43 -14.47 -8.78
N ASP A 158 19.57 -15.16 -9.51
CA ASP A 158 18.31 -14.64 -9.98
C ASP A 158 17.17 -14.90 -8.99
N MET A 159 16.35 -13.89 -8.74
CA MET A 159 15.02 -14.07 -8.14
C MET A 159 14.01 -14.24 -9.28
N VAL A 160 13.22 -15.31 -9.22
CA VAL A 160 12.20 -15.60 -10.25
C VAL A 160 10.83 -15.68 -9.61
N ILE A 161 9.91 -14.84 -10.08
CA ILE A 161 8.50 -14.81 -9.69
C ILE A 161 7.68 -15.35 -10.84
N LYS A 162 6.78 -16.31 -10.60
CA LYS A 162 5.96 -16.96 -11.62
C LYS A 162 4.50 -17.06 -11.21
N GLY A 163 3.61 -17.10 -12.19
CA GLY A 163 2.18 -17.38 -12.00
C GLY A 163 1.29 -16.16 -11.91
N GLY A 164 1.83 -14.97 -12.16
CA GLY A 164 1.03 -13.76 -12.26
C GLY A 164 0.19 -13.71 -13.54
N SER A 165 -0.78 -12.81 -13.56
CA SER A 165 -1.68 -12.58 -14.68
C SER A 165 -2.44 -11.26 -14.49
N GLU A 166 -2.64 -10.49 -15.55
CA GLU A 166 -3.50 -9.31 -15.52
C GLU A 166 -4.99 -9.66 -15.26
N LYS A 167 -5.41 -10.89 -15.57
CA LYS A 167 -6.80 -11.33 -15.41
C LYS A 167 -7.12 -11.96 -14.07
N ASN A 168 -6.15 -12.64 -13.46
CA ASN A 168 -6.32 -13.36 -12.21
C ASN A 168 -5.71 -12.54 -11.08
N ILE A 169 -6.51 -11.66 -10.50
CA ILE A 169 -6.06 -10.69 -9.50
C ILE A 169 -5.84 -11.29 -8.10
N TYR A 170 -6.23 -12.55 -7.87
CA TYR A 170 -6.14 -13.19 -6.56
C TYR A 170 -5.12 -14.32 -6.52
N ILE A 171 -4.31 -14.36 -5.46
CA ILE A 171 -3.41 -15.47 -5.15
C ILE A 171 -4.23 -16.57 -4.45
N LYS A 172 -4.33 -17.74 -5.10
CA LYS A 172 -4.96 -18.91 -4.52
C LYS A 172 -4.00 -19.69 -3.61
N SER A 173 -2.74 -19.79 -4.01
CA SER A 173 -1.69 -20.47 -3.25
C SER A 173 -0.32 -19.96 -3.71
N MET A 174 0.66 -20.08 -2.83
CA MET A 174 2.03 -19.63 -3.09
C MET A 174 3.05 -20.69 -2.70
N LYS A 175 4.18 -20.69 -3.37
CA LYS A 175 5.37 -21.45 -3.00
C LYS A 175 6.58 -20.55 -2.95
N LEU A 176 7.41 -20.69 -1.93
CA LEU A 176 8.71 -20.06 -1.83
C LEU A 176 9.79 -21.15 -1.94
N ASN A 177 10.67 -21.05 -2.93
CA ASN A 177 11.71 -22.04 -3.22
C ASN A 177 11.14 -23.47 -3.34
N GLY A 178 9.99 -23.63 -4.01
CA GLY A 178 9.32 -24.91 -4.24
C GLY A 178 8.48 -25.46 -3.07
N LYS A 179 8.56 -24.88 -1.88
CA LYS A 179 7.77 -25.28 -0.69
C LYS A 179 6.52 -24.46 -0.55
N PRO A 180 5.38 -25.04 -0.10
CA PRO A 180 4.18 -24.26 0.23
C PRO A 180 4.52 -23.10 1.17
N TYR A 181 3.91 -21.94 0.92
CA TYR A 181 4.15 -20.71 1.68
C TYR A 181 2.84 -19.94 1.81
N ASP A 182 2.42 -19.63 3.01
CA ASP A 182 1.13 -19.02 3.34
C ASP A 182 1.24 -17.61 3.96
N SER A 183 2.48 -17.13 4.20
CA SER A 183 2.70 -15.77 4.70
C SER A 183 2.61 -14.74 3.58
N THR A 184 2.10 -13.56 3.92
CA THR A 184 2.09 -12.37 3.06
C THR A 184 3.38 -11.55 3.16
N TRP A 185 4.37 -12.01 3.91
CA TRP A 185 5.69 -11.38 4.07
C TRP A 185 6.80 -12.35 3.67
N ILE A 186 7.79 -11.86 2.90
CA ILE A 186 8.99 -12.60 2.48
C ILE A 186 10.22 -11.84 2.99
N ASN A 187 11.12 -12.53 3.71
CA ASN A 187 12.42 -11.99 4.17
C ASN A 187 13.48 -12.08 3.09
#